data_2300e5dc99f21193912e62614b41009f
#
_entry.id   2300e5dc99f21193912e62614b41009f
#
_cell.length_a   1.000
_cell.length_b   1.000
_cell.length_c   1.000
_cell.angle_alpha   90.00
_cell.angle_beta   90.00
_cell.angle_gamma   90.00
#
_symmetry.space_group_name_H-M   'P 1'
#
loop_
_entity.id
_entity.type
_entity.pdbx_description
1 polymer ?
#
loop_
_entity_poly.entity_id
_entity_poly.type
_entity_poly.pdbx_seq_one_letter_code
_entity_poly.pdbx_strand_id
1 'polypeptide(L)'
;MSAVLSLTIPFFALIFLGMICRRVGFVGPDDARTLSRFAFFVAMPEMVFVKISAGNAMDILNWGFVWRYELATLRVLVGTAFLARPAFGLTRLESGIFGLNAAYPNYGYIGVPLAIMAFGDAAAVPLALILALDTM
;
A
#
# COMPACT_ATOMS: atom_id res chain seq x y z
N MET A 1 -11.91 -3.74 20.40
CA MET A 1 -12.72 -4.11 19.23
C MET A 1 -13.40 -2.93 18.57
N SER A 2 -13.87 -1.92 19.30
CA SER A 2 -14.49 -0.71 18.72
C SER A 2 -13.56 0.08 17.77
N ALA A 3 -12.28 0.25 18.14
CA ALA A 3 -11.32 1.00 17.32
C ALA A 3 -11.04 0.36 15.96
N VAL A 4 -10.96 -0.96 15.87
CA VAL A 4 -10.79 -1.66 14.59
C VAL A 4 -12.02 -1.50 13.72
N LEU A 5 -13.21 -1.65 14.29
CA LEU A 5 -14.47 -1.49 13.55
C LEU A 5 -14.67 -0.05 13.07
N SER A 6 -14.35 0.95 13.88
CA SER A 6 -14.47 2.36 13.49
C SER A 6 -13.55 2.75 12.32
N LEU A 7 -12.43 2.07 12.15
CA LEU A 7 -11.53 2.24 11.01
C LEU A 7 -11.98 1.42 9.79
N THR A 8 -12.44 0.20 10.03
CA THR A 8 -12.73 -0.76 8.97
C THR A 8 -14.06 -0.44 8.27
N ILE A 9 -15.09 -0.05 9.03
CA ILE A 9 -16.43 0.22 8.47
C ILE A 9 -16.43 1.33 7.41
N PRO A 10 -15.87 2.55 7.66
CA PRO A 10 -15.82 3.59 6.65
C PRO A 10 -15.05 3.20 5.39
N PHE A 11 -13.96 2.45 5.56
CA PHE A 11 -13.16 1.97 4.46
C PHE A 11 -13.94 1.03 3.54
N PHE A 12 -14.58 0.01 4.10
CA PHE A 12 -15.42 -0.89 3.31
C PHE A 12 -16.67 -0.22 2.77
N ALA A 13 -17.25 0.76 3.48
CA ALA A 13 -18.38 1.54 2.99
C ALA A 13 -18.03 2.28 1.68
N LEU A 14 -16.82 2.84 1.56
CA LEU A 14 -16.36 3.46 0.31
C LEU A 14 -16.24 2.45 -0.83
N ILE A 15 -15.77 1.24 -0.56
CA ILE A 15 -15.69 0.17 -1.57
C ILE A 15 -17.10 -0.21 -2.03
N PHE A 16 -18.03 -0.39 -1.09
CA PHE A 16 -19.44 -0.69 -1.43
C PHE A 16 -20.12 0.46 -2.18
N LEU A 17 -19.84 1.71 -1.81
CA LEU A 17 -20.31 2.88 -2.54
C LEU A 17 -19.83 2.87 -4.00
N GLY A 18 -18.55 2.62 -4.22
CA GLY A 18 -17.97 2.50 -5.56
C GLY A 18 -18.64 1.38 -6.38
N MET A 19 -18.90 0.24 -5.73
CA MET A 19 -19.62 -0.87 -6.36
C MET A 19 -21.07 -0.49 -6.73
N ILE A 20 -21.77 0.24 -5.87
CA ILE A 20 -23.13 0.74 -6.15
C ILE A 20 -23.08 1.73 -7.32
N CYS A 21 -22.20 2.72 -7.29
CA CYS A 21 -22.00 3.68 -8.39
C CYS A 21 -21.78 2.98 -9.73
N ARG A 22 -20.99 1.90 -9.71
CA ARG A 22 -20.77 1.08 -10.90
C ARG A 22 -22.02 0.35 -11.36
N ARG A 23 -22.81 -0.23 -10.43
CA ARG A 23 -24.03 -0.98 -10.74
C ARG A 23 -25.16 -0.10 -11.28
N VAL A 24 -25.30 1.12 -10.77
CA VAL A 24 -26.32 2.07 -11.24
C VAL A 24 -25.88 2.82 -12.51
N GLY A 25 -24.69 2.53 -13.04
CA GLY A 25 -24.19 3.16 -14.27
C GLY A 25 -23.65 4.57 -14.08
N PHE A 26 -23.50 5.05 -12.83
CA PHE A 26 -22.94 6.37 -12.55
C PHE A 26 -21.44 6.45 -12.87
N VAL A 27 -20.71 5.33 -12.72
CA VAL A 27 -19.27 5.21 -13.03
C VAL A 27 -19.07 4.10 -14.05
N GLY A 28 -18.54 4.44 -15.23
CA GLY A 28 -18.16 3.49 -16.27
C GLY A 28 -16.80 2.82 -15.99
N PRO A 29 -16.41 1.80 -16.79
CA PRO A 29 -15.11 1.16 -16.67
C PRO A 29 -13.96 2.12 -16.97
N ASP A 30 -14.14 3.03 -17.92
CA ASP A 30 -13.13 4.02 -18.30
C ASP A 30 -13.01 5.14 -17.25
N ASP A 31 -14.12 5.53 -16.61
CA ASP A 31 -14.13 6.47 -15.50
C ASP A 31 -13.34 5.93 -14.31
N ALA A 32 -13.56 4.67 -13.94
CA ALA A 32 -12.83 4.01 -12.87
C ALA A 32 -11.31 3.96 -13.17
N ARG A 33 -10.95 3.68 -14.43
CA ARG A 33 -9.55 3.68 -14.86
C ARG A 33 -8.93 5.08 -14.79
N THR A 34 -9.66 6.11 -15.22
CA THR A 34 -9.23 7.50 -15.18
C THR A 34 -9.05 7.99 -13.75
N LEU A 35 -10.01 7.71 -12.86
CA LEU A 35 -9.93 8.01 -11.43
C LEU A 35 -8.75 7.31 -10.76
N SER A 36 -8.53 6.04 -11.07
CA SER A 36 -7.39 5.29 -10.55
C SER A 36 -6.06 5.88 -11.02
N ARG A 37 -5.94 6.27 -12.28
CA ARG A 37 -4.75 6.94 -12.81
C ARG A 37 -4.51 8.28 -12.14
N PHE A 38 -5.55 9.10 -12.00
CA PHE A 38 -5.46 10.38 -11.30
C PHE A 38 -5.01 10.18 -9.83
N ALA A 39 -5.63 9.24 -9.12
CA ALA A 39 -5.28 8.94 -7.74
C ALA A 39 -3.82 8.51 -7.61
N PHE A 40 -3.34 7.64 -8.51
CA PHE A 40 -2.00 7.06 -8.42
C PHE A 40 -0.90 8.00 -8.91
N PHE A 41 -1.12 8.69 -10.02
CA PHE A 41 -0.08 9.52 -10.66
C PHE A 41 -0.10 11.00 -10.25
N VAL A 42 -1.19 11.48 -9.66
CA VAL A 42 -1.33 12.88 -9.26
C VAL A 42 -1.55 12.99 -7.75
N ALA A 43 -2.64 12.46 -7.24
CA ALA A 43 -3.03 12.70 -5.85
C ALA A 43 -2.08 12.04 -4.83
N MET A 44 -1.58 10.83 -5.08
CA MET A 44 -0.62 10.18 -4.19
C MET A 44 0.75 10.88 -4.17
N PRO A 45 1.41 11.16 -5.31
CA PRO A 45 2.66 11.91 -5.30
C PRO A 45 2.52 13.29 -4.65
N GLU A 46 1.42 14.01 -4.91
CA GLU A 46 1.14 15.28 -4.26
C GLU A 46 1.03 15.15 -2.75
N MET A 47 0.26 14.18 -2.27
CA MET A 47 0.11 13.92 -0.85
C MET A 47 1.46 13.61 -0.18
N VAL A 48 2.27 12.76 -0.79
CA VAL A 48 3.62 12.42 -0.31
C VAL A 48 4.51 13.66 -0.31
N PHE A 49 4.50 14.43 -1.39
CA PHE A 49 5.28 15.67 -1.50
C PHE A 49 4.91 16.69 -0.42
N VAL A 50 3.62 16.96 -0.21
CA VAL A 50 3.14 17.88 0.83
C VAL A 50 3.57 17.43 2.21
N LYS A 51 3.46 16.14 2.52
CA LYS A 51 3.85 15.61 3.83
C LYS A 51 5.36 15.64 4.06
N ILE A 52 6.16 15.36 3.03
CA ILE A 52 7.62 15.45 3.10
C ILE A 52 8.08 16.90 3.23
N SER A 53 7.50 17.83 2.46
CA SER A 53 7.87 19.24 2.49
C SER A 53 7.48 19.95 3.79
N ALA A 54 6.45 19.46 4.49
CA ALA A 54 6.03 19.99 5.79
C ALA A 54 6.88 19.47 6.96
N GLY A 55 7.68 18.42 6.76
CA GLY A 55 8.55 17.81 7.77
C GLY A 55 10.02 18.24 7.66
N ASN A 56 10.79 18.01 8.73
CA ASN A 56 12.24 18.11 8.66
C ASN A 56 12.80 16.91 7.86
N ALA A 57 13.50 17.18 6.77
CA ALA A 57 14.07 16.12 5.92
C ALA A 57 14.97 15.12 6.67
N MET A 58 15.62 15.55 7.76
CA MET A 58 16.47 14.69 8.60
C MET A 58 15.67 13.75 9.49
N ASP A 59 14.46 14.14 9.91
CA ASP A 59 13.55 13.29 10.70
C ASP A 59 12.87 12.24 9.80
N ILE A 60 12.77 12.52 8.50
CA ILE A 60 12.17 11.62 7.50
C ILE A 60 13.11 10.43 7.22
N LEU A 61 14.43 10.64 7.14
CA LEU A 61 15.41 9.61 6.86
C LEU A 61 15.80 8.80 8.12
N ASN A 62 14.84 8.08 8.68
CA ASN A 62 15.14 7.14 9.75
C ASN A 62 15.74 5.84 9.19
N TRP A 63 17.07 5.82 9.06
CA TRP A 63 17.81 4.66 8.56
C TRP A 63 17.51 3.37 9.33
N GLY A 64 17.25 3.47 10.63
CA GLY A 64 16.85 2.33 11.45
C GLY A 64 15.48 1.76 11.06
N PHE A 65 14.56 2.60 10.59
CA PHE A 65 13.27 2.17 10.05
C PHE A 65 13.47 1.52 8.68
N VAL A 66 14.19 2.19 7.78
CA VAL A 66 14.46 1.73 6.41
C VAL A 66 15.06 0.32 6.43
N TRP A 67 16.16 0.10 7.16
CA TRP A 67 16.80 -1.20 7.21
C TRP A 67 15.92 -2.30 7.79
N ARG A 68 15.13 -1.99 8.83
CA ARG A 68 14.22 -2.98 9.42
C ARG A 68 13.09 -3.35 8.46
N TYR A 69 12.57 -2.37 7.76
CA TYR A 69 11.52 -2.57 6.76
C TYR A 69 12.03 -3.42 5.59
N GLU A 70 13.12 -3.01 4.95
CA GLU A 70 13.72 -3.74 3.83
C GLU A 70 14.11 -5.17 4.21
N LEU A 71 14.70 -5.36 5.38
CA LEU A 71 15.08 -6.68 5.85
C LEU A 71 13.85 -7.57 6.13
N ALA A 72 12.75 -7.00 6.62
CA ALA A 72 11.50 -7.71 6.82
C ALA A 72 10.88 -8.11 5.48
N THR A 73 10.80 -7.18 4.52
CA THR A 73 10.30 -7.41 3.17
C THR A 73 11.10 -8.50 2.45
N LEU A 74 12.44 -8.43 2.51
CA LEU A 74 13.31 -9.43 1.93
C LEU A 74 13.12 -10.81 2.56
N ARG A 75 12.96 -10.89 3.88
CA ARG A 75 12.68 -12.17 4.56
C ARG A 75 11.36 -12.77 4.12
N VAL A 76 10.30 -11.96 3.99
CA VAL A 76 9.00 -12.43 3.50
C VAL A 76 9.13 -12.91 2.06
N LEU A 77 9.78 -12.14 1.19
CA LEU A 77 10.00 -12.49 -0.21
C LEU A 77 10.73 -13.83 -0.35
N VAL A 78 11.91 -13.92 0.24
CA VAL A 78 12.77 -15.12 0.14
C VAL A 78 12.14 -16.31 0.85
N GLY A 79 11.60 -16.10 2.05
CA GLY A 79 10.96 -17.15 2.84
C GLY A 79 9.75 -17.74 2.13
N THR A 80 8.86 -16.89 1.60
CA THR A 80 7.67 -17.34 0.85
C THR A 80 8.05 -18.00 -0.47
N ALA A 81 9.00 -17.45 -1.23
CA ALA A 81 9.47 -18.07 -2.46
C ALA A 81 10.08 -19.45 -2.20
N PHE A 82 10.86 -19.60 -1.13
CA PHE A 82 11.47 -20.86 -0.75
C PHE A 82 10.43 -21.91 -0.32
N LEU A 83 9.45 -21.50 0.49
CA LEU A 83 8.39 -22.40 0.98
C LEU A 83 7.37 -22.75 -0.10
N ALA A 84 7.01 -21.80 -0.97
CA ALA A 84 6.04 -22.02 -2.03
C ALA A 84 6.50 -23.03 -3.07
N ARG A 85 7.79 -23.09 -3.34
CA ARG A 85 8.36 -24.00 -4.32
C ARG A 85 8.06 -25.47 -4.07
N PRO A 86 8.37 -26.05 -2.90
CA PRO A 86 8.01 -27.43 -2.60
C PRO A 86 6.52 -27.62 -2.28
N ALA A 87 5.86 -26.61 -1.68
CA ALA A 87 4.47 -26.72 -1.28
C ALA A 87 3.49 -26.78 -2.45
N PHE A 88 3.79 -26.05 -3.55
CA PHE A 88 2.92 -25.94 -4.71
C PHE A 88 3.56 -26.49 -6.00
N GLY A 89 4.75 -27.08 -5.92
CA GLY A 89 5.46 -27.60 -7.11
C GLY A 89 5.89 -26.55 -8.11
N LEU A 90 6.13 -25.30 -7.65
CA LEU A 90 6.43 -24.16 -8.51
C LEU A 90 7.87 -24.24 -9.06
N THR A 91 8.03 -23.71 -10.26
CA THR A 91 9.35 -23.42 -10.84
C THR A 91 10.05 -22.30 -10.08
N ARG A 92 11.33 -22.07 -10.34
CA ARG A 92 12.09 -20.96 -9.71
C ARG A 92 11.48 -19.59 -10.00
N LEU A 93 11.04 -19.39 -11.26
CA LEU A 93 10.43 -18.13 -11.68
C LEU A 93 9.08 -17.90 -10.99
N GLU A 94 8.21 -18.91 -11.00
CA GLU A 94 6.89 -18.83 -10.36
C GLU A 94 7.00 -18.61 -8.86
N SER A 95 7.94 -19.28 -8.18
CA SER A 95 8.17 -19.09 -6.76
C SER A 95 8.70 -17.68 -6.44
N GLY A 96 9.53 -17.10 -7.31
CA GLY A 96 9.98 -15.71 -7.20
C GLY A 96 8.81 -14.73 -7.32
N ILE A 97 7.94 -14.91 -8.31
CA ILE A 97 6.73 -14.10 -8.49
C ILE A 97 5.78 -14.26 -7.29
N PHE A 98 5.62 -15.47 -6.78
CA PHE A 98 4.82 -15.74 -5.58
C PHE A 98 5.38 -15.00 -4.35
N GLY A 99 6.70 -15.03 -4.16
CA GLY A 99 7.39 -14.29 -3.10
C GLY A 99 7.21 -12.78 -3.21
N LEU A 100 7.31 -12.22 -4.43
CA LEU A 100 7.04 -10.82 -4.70
C LEU A 100 5.61 -10.44 -4.31
N ASN A 101 4.62 -11.21 -4.74
CA ASN A 101 3.22 -10.94 -4.39
C ASN A 101 2.95 -11.02 -2.87
N ALA A 102 3.68 -11.85 -2.14
CA ALA A 102 3.57 -11.95 -0.69
C ALA A 102 4.28 -10.81 0.05
N ALA A 103 5.37 -10.29 -0.50
CA ALA A 103 6.19 -9.25 0.12
C ALA A 103 5.69 -7.83 -0.17
N TYR A 104 4.98 -7.63 -1.30
CA TYR A 104 4.48 -6.32 -1.74
C TYR A 104 2.96 -6.22 -1.57
N PRO A 105 2.47 -5.84 -0.39
CA PRO A 105 1.04 -5.64 -0.16
C PRO A 105 0.54 -4.38 -0.89
N ASN A 106 -0.76 -4.28 -1.08
CA ASN A 106 -1.40 -3.11 -1.69
C ASN A 106 -1.46 -1.93 -0.70
N TYR A 107 -0.30 -1.38 -0.31
CA TYR A 107 -0.26 -0.23 0.58
C TYR A 107 -0.62 1.09 -0.11
N GLY A 108 -0.45 1.23 -1.42
CA GLY A 108 -0.83 2.44 -2.14
C GLY A 108 -2.33 2.74 -2.01
N TYR A 109 -3.17 1.80 -2.41
CA TYR A 109 -4.62 2.02 -2.40
C TYR A 109 -5.30 1.69 -1.07
N ILE A 110 -4.79 0.73 -0.32
CA ILE A 110 -5.39 0.26 0.93
C ILE A 110 -4.60 0.74 2.14
N GLY A 111 -3.29 0.57 2.13
CA GLY A 111 -2.44 0.85 3.28
C GLY A 111 -2.38 2.33 3.63
N VAL A 112 -2.24 3.21 2.66
CA VAL A 112 -2.15 4.66 2.90
C VAL A 112 -3.41 5.22 3.56
N PRO A 113 -4.63 5.05 3.01
CA PRO A 113 -5.83 5.53 3.66
C PRO A 113 -6.03 4.92 5.04
N LEU A 114 -5.81 3.62 5.18
CA LEU A 114 -6.01 2.92 6.45
C LEU A 114 -5.02 3.37 7.53
N ALA A 115 -3.75 3.57 7.17
CA ALA A 115 -2.73 4.03 8.10
C ALA A 115 -2.96 5.49 8.53
N ILE A 116 -3.38 6.37 7.61
CA ILE A 116 -3.75 7.75 7.94
C ILE A 116 -4.97 7.77 8.88
N MET A 117 -5.97 6.94 8.62
CA MET A 117 -7.14 6.84 9.50
C MET A 117 -6.78 6.30 10.89
N ALA A 118 -5.82 5.37 10.98
CA ALA A 118 -5.43 4.73 12.23
C ALA A 118 -4.46 5.59 13.08
N PHE A 119 -3.51 6.26 12.44
CA PHE A 119 -2.38 6.93 13.09
C PHE A 119 -2.31 8.42 12.79
N GLY A 120 -3.21 8.95 11.96
CA GLY A 120 -3.22 10.35 11.56
C GLY A 120 -1.94 10.77 10.84
N ASP A 121 -1.50 12.00 11.11
CA ASP A 121 -0.30 12.58 10.48
C ASP A 121 1.00 11.83 10.83
N ALA A 122 1.04 11.09 11.93
CA ALA A 122 2.20 10.27 12.29
C ALA A 122 2.51 9.16 11.27
N ALA A 123 1.50 8.72 10.50
CA ALA A 123 1.67 7.73 9.45
C ALA A 123 2.36 8.28 8.19
N ALA A 124 2.33 9.60 7.97
CA ALA A 124 2.72 10.21 6.71
C ALA A 124 4.19 9.95 6.35
N VAL A 125 5.10 10.13 7.30
CA VAL A 125 6.55 9.93 7.08
C VAL A 125 6.88 8.46 6.82
N PRO A 126 6.48 7.49 7.65
CA PRO A 126 6.70 6.07 7.37
C PRO A 126 6.12 5.62 6.02
N LEU A 127 4.91 6.09 5.68
CA LEU A 127 4.28 5.75 4.40
C LEU A 127 5.05 6.32 3.20
N ALA A 128 5.51 7.57 3.30
CA ALA A 128 6.32 8.18 2.25
C ALA A 128 7.63 7.41 2.02
N LEU A 129 8.29 6.97 3.09
CA LEU A 129 9.49 6.13 2.99
C LEU A 129 9.19 4.78 2.34
N ILE A 130 8.14 4.08 2.77
CA ILE A 130 7.72 2.80 2.19
C ILE A 130 7.45 2.97 0.70
N LEU A 131 6.62 3.96 0.31
CA LEU A 131 6.30 4.21 -1.10
C LEU A 131 7.54 4.53 -1.94
N ALA A 132 8.48 5.31 -1.39
CA ALA A 132 9.72 5.64 -2.10
C ALA A 132 10.62 4.42 -2.28
N LEU A 133 10.75 3.58 -1.26
CA LEU A 133 11.61 2.39 -1.28
C LEU A 133 11.06 1.31 -2.22
N ASP A 134 9.76 1.08 -2.18
CA ASP A 134 9.13 0.01 -2.97
C ASP A 134 8.90 0.40 -4.45
N THR A 135 9.12 1.66 -4.83
CA THR A 135 9.07 2.11 -6.23
C THR A 135 10.44 2.14 -6.90
N MET A 136 11.54 1.93 -6.15
CA MET A 136 12.91 1.85 -6.67
C MET A 136 13.31 0.41 -7.00
#